data_11e771e6e83f97489d72591bfd257664
#
_entry.id   11e771e6e83f97489d72591bfd257664
#
_cell.length_a   1.000
_cell.length_b   1.000
_cell.length_c   1.000
_cell.angle_alpha   90.00
_cell.angle_beta   90.00
_cell.angle_gamma   90.00
#
_symmetry.space_group_name_H-M   'P 1'
#
loop_
_entity.id
_entity.type
_entity.pdbx_description
1 polymer ?
#
loop_
_entity_poly.entity_id
_entity_poly.type
_entity_poly.pdbx_seq_one_letter_code
_entity_poly.pdbx_strand_id
1 'polypeptide(L)'
;MPFLIEHIYDVVSAIVIIVLLGTGALIIMAIARRQRRERYFRRIDDLRQRYSPVISSLLSQKLEYERGLGVLQGISGLDRDYVLEQLCLAKKPTADQVPMLRRLCEDLGLVKLWQRRLGGELDIATMRDMLGQPEGIIQRVGRLKFLVRAKAADYLGLVQHGPSWPLLVKALEDPHPDVQGVAVRSLAAIQEPDSFGPLLERLHEIVLKPATRLSLRSVKTALISFPLKQAPDLLPSLTHAHRRLRFLATDIIREMVERQSATEEDFVLEAKNFPAELADAFVGQLCFDENPDVRARAASVISYLSDPRSTPVLLTLLEDGQWFVRLHAVRALAKRKFLPQAPQVAQRLTDPHWMVREAAARTLMLFGRAGSEQLAQHFLDTEDRYSREQIADEMQRAGLIPNMLSQYASGKDGLETEVIDMLVQMGKTSYIVSVLQGSSERDLRKRFLEDFGREPDLNIRTWIKNLALHEDDPDLRALALSTLREAGGVGER
;
A
#
# COMPACT_ATOMS: atom_id res chain seq x y z
N MET A 1 -33.27 -69.94 36.38
CA MET A 1 -32.02 -69.70 35.67
C MET A 1 -32.13 -69.88 34.15
N PRO A 2 -32.64 -70.98 33.53
CA PRO A 2 -32.70 -71.11 32.07
C PRO A 2 -33.57 -70.07 31.34
N PHE A 3 -34.71 -69.71 31.90
CA PHE A 3 -35.64 -68.71 31.34
C PHE A 3 -35.00 -67.28 31.16
N LEU A 4 -34.17 -66.88 32.10
CA LEU A 4 -33.48 -65.61 32.07
C LEU A 4 -32.37 -65.54 31.01
N ILE A 5 -31.72 -66.66 30.75
CA ILE A 5 -30.64 -66.81 29.75
C ILE A 5 -31.21 -66.72 28.34
N GLU A 6 -32.35 -67.35 28.09
CA GLU A 6 -33.03 -67.39 26.78
C GLU A 6 -33.51 -65.98 26.39
N HIS A 7 -34.07 -65.20 27.31
CA HIS A 7 -34.46 -63.79 27.08
C HIS A 7 -33.27 -62.86 26.86
N ILE A 8 -32.12 -63.12 27.46
CA ILE A 8 -30.90 -62.38 27.21
C ILE A 8 -30.36 -62.59 25.77
N TYR A 9 -30.43 -63.85 25.31
CA TYR A 9 -30.03 -64.18 23.91
C TYR A 9 -30.94 -63.50 22.88
N ASP A 10 -32.25 -63.50 23.12
CA ASP A 10 -33.21 -62.82 22.22
C ASP A 10 -32.99 -61.30 22.18
N VAL A 11 -32.75 -60.67 23.32
CA VAL A 11 -32.45 -59.21 23.41
C VAL A 11 -31.12 -58.89 22.72
N VAL A 12 -30.07 -59.65 22.96
CA VAL A 12 -28.76 -59.46 22.30
C VAL A 12 -28.86 -59.64 20.81
N SER A 13 -29.60 -60.68 20.37
CA SER A 13 -29.82 -60.92 18.94
C SER A 13 -30.60 -59.80 18.26
N ALA A 14 -31.63 -59.29 18.92
CA ALA A 14 -32.38 -58.12 18.43
C ALA A 14 -31.51 -56.86 18.33
N ILE A 15 -30.67 -56.60 19.34
CA ILE A 15 -29.74 -55.48 19.32
C ILE A 15 -28.73 -55.60 18.18
N VAL A 16 -28.15 -56.81 17.95
CA VAL A 16 -27.22 -57.07 16.85
C VAL A 16 -27.89 -56.84 15.51
N ILE A 17 -29.13 -57.33 15.32
CA ILE A 17 -29.90 -57.12 14.09
C ILE A 17 -30.14 -55.62 13.82
N ILE A 18 -30.56 -54.89 14.85
CA ILE A 18 -30.79 -53.42 14.75
C ILE A 18 -29.51 -52.69 14.37
N VAL A 19 -28.36 -53.05 14.97
CA VAL A 19 -27.07 -52.44 14.69
C VAL A 19 -26.65 -52.78 13.26
N LEU A 20 -26.85 -54.02 12.82
CA LEU A 20 -26.52 -54.44 11.41
C LEU A 20 -27.41 -53.71 10.40
N LEU A 21 -28.69 -53.60 10.64
CA LEU A 21 -29.62 -52.85 9.79
C LEU A 21 -29.28 -51.35 9.77
N GLY A 22 -28.95 -50.76 10.94
CA GLY A 22 -28.53 -49.40 11.05
C GLY A 22 -27.21 -49.10 10.28
N THR A 23 -26.21 -49.96 10.42
CA THR A 23 -24.94 -49.82 9.68
C THR A 23 -25.15 -50.03 8.18
N GLY A 24 -25.99 -51.01 7.78
CA GLY A 24 -26.34 -51.19 6.36
C GLY A 24 -27.04 -49.98 5.76
N ALA A 25 -28.00 -49.39 6.50
CA ALA A 25 -28.67 -48.14 6.08
C ALA A 25 -27.70 -46.95 5.95
N LEU A 26 -26.74 -46.83 6.87
CA LEU A 26 -25.71 -45.77 6.82
C LEU A 26 -24.78 -45.97 5.61
N ILE A 27 -24.38 -47.20 5.31
CA ILE A 27 -23.54 -47.51 4.13
C ILE A 27 -24.30 -47.18 2.84
N ILE A 28 -25.56 -47.61 2.71
CA ILE A 28 -26.41 -47.31 1.55
C ILE A 28 -26.57 -45.78 1.40
N MET A 29 -26.81 -45.07 2.51
CA MET A 29 -26.92 -43.63 2.50
C MET A 29 -25.60 -42.95 2.09
N ALA A 30 -24.47 -43.43 2.57
CA ALA A 30 -23.14 -42.93 2.18
C ALA A 30 -22.85 -43.17 0.68
N ILE A 31 -23.17 -44.35 0.15
CA ILE A 31 -23.01 -44.66 -1.27
C ILE A 31 -23.95 -43.79 -2.13
N ALA A 32 -25.21 -43.67 -1.77
CA ALA A 32 -26.17 -42.82 -2.47
C ALA A 32 -25.74 -41.32 -2.47
N ARG A 33 -25.18 -40.88 -1.33
CA ARG A 33 -24.63 -39.53 -1.18
C ARG A 33 -23.41 -39.32 -2.07
N ARG A 34 -22.48 -40.28 -2.11
CA ARG A 34 -21.31 -40.25 -2.99
C ARG A 34 -21.72 -40.22 -4.45
N GLN A 35 -22.64 -41.08 -4.88
CA GLN A 35 -23.14 -41.10 -6.27
C GLN A 35 -23.88 -39.83 -6.68
N ARG A 36 -24.66 -39.21 -5.77
CA ARG A 36 -25.29 -37.90 -6.03
C ARG A 36 -24.24 -36.80 -6.20
N ARG A 37 -23.20 -36.82 -5.35
CA ARG A 37 -22.09 -35.89 -5.43
C ARG A 37 -21.29 -36.05 -6.72
N GLU A 38 -20.97 -37.25 -7.11
CA GLU A 38 -20.26 -37.53 -8.38
C GLU A 38 -21.08 -37.11 -9.59
N ARG A 39 -22.39 -37.39 -9.64
CA ARG A 39 -23.30 -36.91 -10.70
C ARG A 39 -23.37 -35.39 -10.77
N TYR A 40 -23.41 -34.74 -9.63
CA TYR A 40 -23.41 -33.28 -9.55
C TYR A 40 -22.11 -32.69 -10.13
N PHE A 41 -20.96 -33.20 -9.73
CA PHE A 41 -19.69 -32.71 -10.26
C PHE A 41 -19.49 -32.97 -11.74
N ARG A 42 -19.87 -34.14 -12.23
CA ARG A 42 -19.82 -34.43 -13.67
C ARG A 42 -20.69 -33.46 -14.47
N ARG A 43 -21.89 -33.15 -13.99
CA ARG A 43 -22.76 -32.16 -14.64
C ARG A 43 -22.14 -30.77 -14.66
N ILE A 44 -21.50 -30.38 -13.57
CA ILE A 44 -20.80 -29.10 -13.46
C ILE A 44 -19.61 -29.00 -14.43
N ASP A 45 -18.83 -30.10 -14.56
CA ASP A 45 -17.70 -30.14 -15.48
C ASP A 45 -18.18 -30.08 -16.94
N ASP A 46 -19.29 -30.74 -17.25
CA ASP A 46 -19.93 -30.71 -18.58
C ASP A 46 -20.39 -29.28 -18.93
N LEU A 47 -21.04 -28.60 -17.99
CA LEU A 47 -21.47 -27.21 -18.16
C LEU A 47 -20.27 -26.26 -18.34
N ARG A 48 -19.22 -26.47 -17.54
CA ARG A 48 -17.99 -25.68 -17.63
C ARG A 48 -17.31 -25.85 -18.99
N GLN A 49 -17.16 -27.08 -19.49
CA GLN A 49 -16.56 -27.35 -20.80
C GLN A 49 -17.37 -26.73 -21.94
N ARG A 50 -18.70 -26.75 -21.85
CA ARG A 50 -19.59 -26.26 -22.89
C ARG A 50 -19.66 -24.72 -22.93
N TYR A 51 -19.79 -24.04 -21.80
CA TYR A 51 -20.10 -22.61 -21.76
C TYR A 51 -18.91 -21.70 -21.43
N SER A 52 -17.84 -22.20 -20.79
CA SER A 52 -16.65 -21.38 -20.50
C SER A 52 -16.00 -20.77 -21.76
N PRO A 53 -15.89 -21.50 -22.89
CA PRO A 53 -15.37 -20.90 -24.13
C PRO A 53 -16.26 -19.78 -24.68
N VAL A 54 -17.59 -19.94 -24.59
CA VAL A 54 -18.57 -18.92 -25.05
C VAL A 54 -18.41 -17.64 -24.24
N ILE A 55 -18.40 -17.76 -22.91
CA ILE A 55 -18.25 -16.63 -22.01
C ILE A 55 -16.90 -15.92 -22.20
N SER A 56 -15.80 -16.69 -22.31
CA SER A 56 -14.48 -16.09 -22.54
C SER A 56 -14.36 -15.41 -23.89
N SER A 57 -15.03 -15.93 -24.93
CA SER A 57 -15.06 -15.31 -26.26
C SER A 57 -15.92 -14.07 -26.30
N LEU A 58 -17.00 -14.02 -25.53
CA LEU A 58 -17.83 -12.82 -25.34
C LEU A 58 -17.03 -11.71 -24.61
N LEU A 59 -16.42 -12.04 -23.48
CA LEU A 59 -15.64 -11.07 -22.67
C LEU A 59 -14.40 -10.55 -23.40
N SER A 60 -13.83 -11.36 -24.33
CA SER A 60 -12.71 -10.94 -25.19
C SER A 60 -13.15 -10.33 -26.51
N GLN A 61 -14.44 -10.06 -26.71
CA GLN A 61 -15.03 -9.48 -27.92
C GLN A 61 -14.75 -10.27 -29.21
N LYS A 62 -14.43 -11.56 -29.10
CA LYS A 62 -14.21 -12.45 -30.24
C LYS A 62 -15.50 -13.05 -30.81
N LEU A 63 -16.58 -13.03 -30.03
CA LEU A 63 -17.89 -13.52 -30.38
C LEU A 63 -18.87 -12.32 -30.40
N GLU A 64 -19.73 -12.25 -31.43
CA GLU A 64 -20.79 -11.25 -31.49
C GLU A 64 -21.72 -11.35 -30.29
N TYR A 65 -22.04 -10.20 -29.68
CA TYR A 65 -22.75 -10.15 -28.41
C TYR A 65 -24.11 -10.85 -28.46
N GLU A 66 -24.95 -10.52 -29.45
CA GLU A 66 -26.32 -11.08 -29.59
C GLU A 66 -26.29 -12.59 -29.76
N ARG A 67 -25.32 -13.12 -30.52
CA ARG A 67 -25.17 -14.54 -30.74
C ARG A 67 -24.77 -15.28 -29.46
N GLY A 68 -23.83 -14.71 -28.69
CA GLY A 68 -23.41 -15.26 -27.41
C GLY A 68 -24.51 -15.17 -26.36
N LEU A 69 -25.23 -14.05 -26.29
CA LEU A 69 -26.38 -13.85 -25.41
C LEU A 69 -27.47 -14.89 -25.67
N GLY A 70 -27.82 -15.13 -26.96
CA GLY A 70 -28.82 -16.14 -27.33
C GLY A 70 -28.47 -17.55 -26.87
N VAL A 71 -27.18 -17.94 -26.94
CA VAL A 71 -26.71 -19.22 -26.42
C VAL A 71 -26.89 -19.32 -24.90
N LEU A 72 -26.59 -18.23 -24.16
CA LEU A 72 -26.69 -18.21 -22.71
C LEU A 72 -28.14 -18.11 -22.21
N GLN A 73 -29.01 -17.40 -22.93
CA GLN A 73 -30.46 -17.35 -22.65
C GLN A 73 -31.16 -18.69 -22.84
N GLY A 74 -30.63 -19.55 -23.73
CA GLY A 74 -31.15 -20.88 -24.00
C GLY A 74 -30.86 -21.90 -22.84
N ILE A 75 -30.07 -21.54 -21.85
CA ILE A 75 -29.79 -22.39 -20.67
C ILE A 75 -31.03 -22.39 -19.77
N SER A 76 -31.61 -23.55 -19.53
CA SER A 76 -32.82 -23.69 -18.73
C SER A 76 -32.56 -24.00 -17.26
N GLY A 77 -33.42 -23.45 -16.37
CA GLY A 77 -33.57 -23.86 -14.99
C GLY A 77 -32.32 -23.70 -14.10
N LEU A 78 -32.03 -24.73 -13.31
CA LEU A 78 -30.98 -24.75 -12.28
C LEU A 78 -29.56 -24.62 -12.84
N ASP A 79 -29.33 -25.02 -14.09
CA ASP A 79 -28.03 -24.92 -14.72
C ASP A 79 -27.68 -23.48 -15.07
N ARG A 80 -28.71 -22.67 -15.33
CA ARG A 80 -28.56 -21.26 -15.66
C ARG A 80 -27.86 -20.48 -14.56
N ASP A 81 -28.35 -20.58 -13.33
CA ASP A 81 -27.76 -19.83 -12.18
C ASP A 81 -26.30 -20.26 -11.95
N TYR A 82 -26.03 -21.57 -12.02
CA TYR A 82 -24.65 -22.08 -11.87
C TYR A 82 -23.74 -21.58 -13.01
N VAL A 83 -24.12 -21.77 -14.27
CA VAL A 83 -23.28 -21.36 -15.40
C VAL A 83 -22.99 -19.87 -15.37
N LEU A 84 -24.01 -19.06 -15.12
CA LEU A 84 -23.88 -17.61 -15.15
C LEU A 84 -23.14 -17.08 -13.94
N GLU A 85 -23.45 -17.56 -12.73
CA GLU A 85 -22.77 -17.09 -11.51
C GLU A 85 -21.34 -17.63 -11.38
N GLN A 86 -21.14 -18.93 -11.61
CA GLN A 86 -19.83 -19.56 -11.39
C GLN A 86 -18.86 -19.39 -12.57
N LEU A 87 -19.35 -19.40 -13.79
CA LEU A 87 -18.48 -19.26 -14.97
C LEU A 87 -18.23 -17.81 -15.37
N CYS A 88 -19.22 -16.93 -15.29
CA CYS A 88 -19.02 -15.51 -15.57
C CYS A 88 -18.15 -14.83 -14.51
N LEU A 89 -18.26 -15.27 -13.25
CA LEU A 89 -17.66 -14.60 -12.09
C LEU A 89 -16.48 -15.37 -11.47
N ALA A 90 -16.18 -16.61 -11.94
CA ALA A 90 -15.10 -17.44 -11.41
C ALA A 90 -13.69 -16.86 -11.64
N LYS A 91 -13.49 -16.10 -12.71
CA LYS A 91 -12.27 -15.32 -12.93
C LYS A 91 -12.61 -13.86 -12.66
N LYS A 92 -11.87 -13.21 -11.77
CA LYS A 92 -12.01 -11.76 -11.56
C LYS A 92 -11.87 -11.08 -12.92
N PRO A 93 -12.91 -10.34 -13.39
CA PRO A 93 -12.84 -9.67 -14.68
C PRO A 93 -11.76 -8.59 -14.64
N THR A 94 -11.10 -8.38 -15.76
CA THR A 94 -10.21 -7.22 -15.93
C THR A 94 -11.06 -5.95 -16.07
N ALA A 95 -10.46 -4.78 -15.80
CA ALA A 95 -11.21 -3.51 -15.79
C ALA A 95 -11.94 -3.24 -17.14
N ASP A 96 -11.33 -3.64 -18.25
CA ASP A 96 -11.89 -3.55 -19.60
C ASP A 96 -13.07 -4.51 -19.85
N GLN A 97 -13.17 -5.60 -19.12
CA GLN A 97 -14.24 -6.59 -19.24
C GLN A 97 -15.47 -6.27 -18.39
N VAL A 98 -15.33 -5.45 -17.36
CA VAL A 98 -16.44 -5.13 -16.42
C VAL A 98 -17.67 -4.54 -17.13
N PRO A 99 -17.56 -3.58 -18.06
CA PRO A 99 -18.75 -3.03 -18.73
C PRO A 99 -19.51 -4.07 -19.53
N MET A 100 -18.80 -4.97 -20.24
CA MET A 100 -19.43 -6.05 -21.01
C MET A 100 -20.08 -7.08 -20.09
N LEU A 101 -19.40 -7.45 -18.99
CA LEU A 101 -19.93 -8.36 -18.00
C LEU A 101 -21.18 -7.81 -17.30
N ARG A 102 -21.19 -6.51 -16.99
CA ARG A 102 -22.36 -5.82 -16.41
C ARG A 102 -23.56 -5.93 -17.34
N ARG A 103 -23.39 -5.52 -18.60
CA ARG A 103 -24.44 -5.61 -19.61
C ARG A 103 -24.97 -7.04 -19.75
N LEU A 104 -24.08 -8.01 -19.82
CA LEU A 104 -24.45 -9.44 -19.90
C LEU A 104 -25.28 -9.89 -18.69
N CYS A 105 -24.89 -9.51 -17.47
CA CYS A 105 -25.63 -9.84 -16.25
C CYS A 105 -26.99 -9.14 -16.15
N GLU A 106 -27.11 -7.90 -16.67
CA GLU A 106 -28.37 -7.18 -16.78
C GLU A 106 -29.33 -7.88 -17.76
N ASP A 107 -28.87 -8.18 -18.98
CA ASP A 107 -29.68 -8.79 -20.05
C ASP A 107 -30.10 -10.23 -19.70
N LEU A 108 -29.29 -10.95 -18.90
CA LEU A 108 -29.63 -12.27 -18.35
C LEU A 108 -30.52 -12.21 -17.10
N GLY A 109 -30.83 -11.02 -16.59
CA GLY A 109 -31.68 -10.82 -15.41
C GLY A 109 -31.02 -11.16 -14.07
N LEU A 110 -29.70 -11.40 -14.05
CA LEU A 110 -28.95 -11.77 -12.84
C LEU A 110 -28.89 -10.62 -11.83
N VAL A 111 -28.74 -9.39 -12.30
CA VAL A 111 -28.72 -8.21 -11.43
C VAL A 111 -30.02 -8.12 -10.61
N LYS A 112 -31.19 -8.31 -11.23
CA LYS A 112 -32.48 -8.32 -10.52
C LYS A 112 -32.58 -9.48 -9.52
N LEU A 113 -32.03 -10.63 -9.84
CA LEU A 113 -31.96 -11.78 -8.94
C LEU A 113 -31.11 -11.47 -7.71
N TRP A 114 -29.90 -10.90 -7.90
CA TRP A 114 -29.02 -10.54 -6.80
C TRP A 114 -29.60 -9.42 -5.93
N GLN A 115 -30.26 -8.43 -6.52
CA GLN A 115 -30.98 -7.39 -5.73
C GLN A 115 -32.04 -7.97 -4.81
N ARG A 116 -32.88 -8.92 -5.31
CA ARG A 116 -33.85 -9.64 -4.49
C ARG A 116 -33.20 -10.48 -3.40
N ARG A 117 -32.14 -11.24 -3.73
CA ARG A 117 -31.39 -12.04 -2.75
C ARG A 117 -30.76 -11.17 -1.67
N LEU A 118 -30.22 -10.01 -2.02
CA LEU A 118 -29.68 -9.05 -1.06
C LEU A 118 -30.77 -8.49 -0.14
N GLY A 119 -31.98 -8.27 -0.67
CA GLY A 119 -33.16 -7.89 0.10
C GLY A 119 -33.71 -9.01 1.02
N GLY A 120 -33.11 -10.19 0.98
CA GLY A 120 -33.49 -11.34 1.85
C GLY A 120 -34.50 -12.28 1.22
N GLU A 121 -34.89 -12.10 -0.04
CA GLU A 121 -35.74 -13.04 -0.76
C GLU A 121 -34.92 -14.29 -1.16
N LEU A 122 -35.46 -15.46 -0.83
CA LEU A 122 -34.89 -16.75 -1.24
C LEU A 122 -35.70 -17.31 -2.41
N ASP A 123 -35.06 -17.52 -3.53
CA ASP A 123 -35.68 -18.21 -4.65
C ASP A 123 -35.67 -19.74 -4.47
N ILE A 124 -36.53 -20.45 -5.23
CA ILE A 124 -36.68 -21.92 -5.17
C ILE A 124 -35.37 -22.63 -5.55
N ALA A 125 -34.59 -22.08 -6.49
CA ALA A 125 -33.30 -22.64 -6.91
C ALA A 125 -32.27 -22.57 -5.79
N THR A 126 -32.16 -21.42 -5.14
CA THR A 126 -31.30 -21.23 -3.96
C THR A 126 -31.72 -22.15 -2.82
N MET A 127 -33.01 -22.28 -2.52
CA MET A 127 -33.51 -23.19 -1.48
C MET A 127 -33.21 -24.64 -1.80
N ARG A 128 -33.34 -25.07 -3.07
CA ARG A 128 -33.04 -26.43 -3.49
C ARG A 128 -31.56 -26.76 -3.41
N ASP A 129 -30.69 -25.85 -3.81
CA ASP A 129 -29.21 -26.00 -3.68
C ASP A 129 -28.80 -26.10 -2.19
N MET A 130 -29.48 -25.34 -1.35
CA MET A 130 -29.34 -25.42 0.09
C MET A 130 -29.80 -26.76 0.67
N LEU A 131 -30.90 -27.30 0.23
CA LEU A 131 -31.49 -28.56 0.71
C LEU A 131 -30.74 -29.80 0.18
N GLY A 132 -30.04 -29.70 -0.95
CA GLY A 132 -29.26 -30.77 -1.55
C GLY A 132 -27.97 -31.11 -0.82
N GLN A 133 -27.57 -30.31 0.15
CA GLN A 133 -26.36 -30.56 0.95
C GLN A 133 -26.67 -31.25 2.28
N PRO A 134 -25.83 -32.15 2.78
CA PRO A 134 -26.21 -33.16 3.80
C PRO A 134 -25.99 -32.83 5.28
N GLU A 135 -25.97 -31.59 5.72
CA GLU A 135 -25.90 -31.22 7.17
C GLU A 135 -27.24 -30.70 7.71
N GLY A 136 -27.49 -30.79 9.00
CA GLY A 136 -28.80 -30.56 9.66
C GLY A 136 -29.59 -29.32 9.21
N ILE A 137 -30.80 -29.52 8.78
CA ILE A 137 -31.64 -28.58 8.03
C ILE A 137 -31.92 -27.25 8.75
N ILE A 138 -32.11 -27.26 10.04
CA ILE A 138 -32.57 -26.08 10.80
C ILE A 138 -31.43 -25.09 11.14
N GLN A 139 -30.26 -25.58 11.52
CA GLN A 139 -29.08 -24.71 11.78
C GLN A 139 -28.50 -24.12 10.48
N ARG A 140 -28.74 -24.76 9.34
CA ARG A 140 -28.27 -24.32 8.02
C ARG A 140 -29.09 -23.18 7.43
N VAL A 141 -30.40 -23.22 7.52
CA VAL A 141 -31.25 -22.16 6.96
C VAL A 141 -30.90 -20.80 7.52
N GLY A 142 -30.56 -20.70 8.80
CA GLY A 142 -30.08 -19.48 9.43
C GLY A 142 -28.68 -19.06 8.95
N ARG A 143 -27.73 -20.03 8.89
CA ARG A 143 -26.34 -19.77 8.44
C ARG A 143 -26.21 -19.51 6.94
N LEU A 144 -27.10 -20.05 6.12
CA LEU A 144 -27.04 -19.94 4.68
C LEU A 144 -27.68 -18.63 4.15
N LYS A 145 -28.65 -18.08 4.89
CA LYS A 145 -29.28 -16.80 4.52
C LYS A 145 -28.29 -15.65 4.40
N PHE A 146 -27.34 -15.51 5.32
CA PHE A 146 -26.34 -14.44 5.22
C PHE A 146 -25.36 -14.66 4.06
N LEU A 147 -24.98 -15.94 3.76
CA LEU A 147 -24.11 -16.25 2.63
C LEU A 147 -24.74 -15.87 1.30
N VAL A 148 -26.04 -16.08 1.14
CA VAL A 148 -26.76 -15.67 -0.08
C VAL A 148 -26.75 -14.15 -0.23
N ARG A 149 -27.02 -13.41 0.86
CA ARG A 149 -26.93 -11.93 0.84
C ARG A 149 -25.50 -11.46 0.60
N ALA A 150 -24.50 -12.05 1.24
CA ALA A 150 -23.10 -11.71 1.04
C ALA A 150 -22.64 -11.94 -0.41
N LYS A 151 -22.99 -13.13 -0.99
CA LYS A 151 -22.69 -13.40 -2.40
C LYS A 151 -23.37 -12.44 -3.35
N ALA A 152 -24.64 -12.11 -3.09
CA ALA A 152 -25.39 -11.15 -3.91
C ALA A 152 -24.75 -9.75 -3.87
N ALA A 153 -24.33 -9.30 -2.68
CA ALA A 153 -23.59 -8.05 -2.54
C ALA A 153 -22.25 -8.08 -3.30
N ASP A 154 -21.49 -9.19 -3.18
CA ASP A 154 -20.21 -9.36 -3.86
C ASP A 154 -20.34 -9.33 -5.38
N TYR A 155 -21.34 -10.01 -5.93
CA TYR A 155 -21.61 -10.01 -7.37
C TYR A 155 -22.00 -8.64 -7.91
N LEU A 156 -22.85 -7.89 -7.19
CA LEU A 156 -23.18 -6.51 -7.55
C LEU A 156 -21.96 -5.60 -7.57
N GLY A 157 -21.04 -5.79 -6.60
CA GLY A 157 -19.76 -5.08 -6.55
C GLY A 157 -18.82 -5.49 -7.68
N LEU A 158 -18.73 -6.78 -8.00
CA LEU A 158 -17.86 -7.32 -9.03
C LEU A 158 -18.23 -6.82 -10.44
N VAL A 159 -19.53 -6.73 -10.74
CA VAL A 159 -20.03 -6.15 -12.01
C VAL A 159 -20.11 -4.63 -11.97
N GLN A 160 -19.79 -4.02 -10.83
CA GLN A 160 -19.85 -2.55 -10.62
C GLN A 160 -21.21 -1.96 -11.04
N HIS A 161 -22.31 -2.58 -10.61
CA HIS A 161 -23.65 -2.11 -10.97
C HIS A 161 -24.04 -0.88 -10.14
N GLY A 162 -23.81 0.32 -10.68
CA GLY A 162 -24.08 1.61 -10.02
C GLY A 162 -25.48 1.68 -9.38
N PRO A 163 -26.58 1.47 -10.11
CA PRO A 163 -27.93 1.62 -9.55
C PRO A 163 -28.28 0.74 -8.34
N SER A 164 -27.42 -0.24 -7.99
CA SER A 164 -27.61 -1.08 -6.78
C SER A 164 -27.03 -0.49 -5.50
N TRP A 165 -26.38 0.67 -5.55
CA TRP A 165 -25.75 1.29 -4.37
C TRP A 165 -26.73 1.47 -3.18
N PRO A 166 -28.01 1.85 -3.34
CA PRO A 166 -28.91 2.02 -2.19
C PRO A 166 -29.16 0.72 -1.41
N LEU A 167 -29.22 -0.41 -2.12
CA LEU A 167 -29.38 -1.72 -1.49
C LEU A 167 -28.10 -2.15 -0.75
N LEU A 168 -26.91 -1.81 -1.28
CA LEU A 168 -25.64 -2.06 -0.63
C LEU A 168 -25.45 -1.18 0.61
N VAL A 169 -25.90 0.08 0.56
CA VAL A 169 -25.92 0.95 1.75
C VAL A 169 -26.83 0.35 2.83
N LYS A 170 -28.04 -0.12 2.49
CA LYS A 170 -28.90 -0.83 3.44
C LYS A 170 -28.22 -2.08 4.01
N ALA A 171 -27.40 -2.78 3.22
CA ALA A 171 -26.67 -3.96 3.67
C ALA A 171 -25.51 -3.63 4.65
N LEU A 172 -25.11 -2.37 4.81
CA LEU A 172 -24.22 -1.93 5.89
C LEU A 172 -24.85 -2.11 7.30
N GLU A 173 -26.18 -2.23 7.35
CA GLU A 173 -26.96 -2.47 8.58
C GLU A 173 -27.37 -3.94 8.76
N ASP A 174 -26.88 -4.84 7.90
CA ASP A 174 -27.19 -6.27 8.00
C ASP A 174 -26.78 -6.82 9.38
N PRO A 175 -27.60 -7.67 10.01
CA PRO A 175 -27.27 -8.26 11.30
C PRO A 175 -25.99 -9.12 11.27
N HIS A 176 -25.53 -9.56 10.07
CA HIS A 176 -24.32 -10.37 9.93
C HIS A 176 -23.12 -9.53 9.47
N PRO A 177 -22.00 -9.52 10.22
CA PRO A 177 -20.84 -8.68 9.93
C PRO A 177 -20.16 -9.00 8.58
N ASP A 178 -20.24 -10.24 8.11
CA ASP A 178 -19.69 -10.61 6.79
C ASP A 178 -20.46 -9.94 5.66
N VAL A 179 -21.78 -9.81 5.76
CA VAL A 179 -22.60 -9.09 4.76
C VAL A 179 -22.23 -7.61 4.76
N GLN A 180 -22.10 -6.99 5.95
CA GLN A 180 -21.64 -5.62 6.07
C GLN A 180 -20.27 -5.42 5.42
N GLY A 181 -19.31 -6.32 5.72
CA GLY A 181 -17.95 -6.25 5.16
C GLY A 181 -17.92 -6.41 3.64
N VAL A 182 -18.77 -7.27 3.08
CA VAL A 182 -18.91 -7.41 1.62
C VAL A 182 -19.55 -6.17 1.02
N ALA A 183 -20.62 -5.63 1.63
CA ALA A 183 -21.27 -4.41 1.17
C ALA A 183 -20.30 -3.22 1.08
N VAL A 184 -19.45 -3.04 2.10
CA VAL A 184 -18.36 -2.03 2.09
C VAL A 184 -17.45 -2.20 0.88
N ARG A 185 -16.97 -3.43 0.61
CA ARG A 185 -16.09 -3.69 -0.55
C ARG A 185 -16.79 -3.45 -1.88
N SER A 186 -18.07 -3.80 -1.96
CA SER A 186 -18.86 -3.63 -3.18
C SER A 186 -19.13 -2.15 -3.46
N LEU A 187 -19.43 -1.34 -2.44
CA LEU A 187 -19.55 0.12 -2.58
C LEU A 187 -18.21 0.74 -3.00
N ALA A 188 -17.09 0.27 -2.44
CA ALA A 188 -15.75 0.69 -2.83
C ALA A 188 -15.40 0.35 -4.29
N ALA A 189 -15.94 -0.74 -4.83
CA ALA A 189 -15.75 -1.14 -6.24
C ALA A 189 -16.65 -0.34 -7.19
N ILE A 190 -17.86 -0.02 -6.77
CA ILE A 190 -18.84 0.75 -7.56
C ILE A 190 -18.47 2.24 -7.59
N GLN A 191 -18.04 2.80 -6.47
CA GLN A 191 -17.65 4.21 -6.30
C GLN A 191 -18.76 5.21 -6.67
N GLU A 192 -20.03 4.85 -6.43
CA GLU A 192 -21.12 5.79 -6.63
C GLU A 192 -21.01 6.95 -5.63
N PRO A 193 -20.96 8.23 -6.07
CA PRO A 193 -20.73 9.38 -5.20
C PRO A 193 -21.66 9.44 -3.98
N ASP A 194 -22.96 9.17 -4.18
CA ASP A 194 -23.97 9.22 -3.13
C ASP A 194 -23.78 8.16 -2.03
N SER A 195 -22.92 7.15 -2.27
CA SER A 195 -22.59 6.13 -1.28
C SER A 195 -21.45 6.52 -0.34
N PHE A 196 -20.74 7.62 -0.61
CA PHE A 196 -19.62 8.09 0.20
C PHE A 196 -20.07 8.55 1.60
N GLY A 197 -21.14 9.37 1.67
CA GLY A 197 -21.71 9.85 2.94
C GLY A 197 -22.10 8.72 3.89
N PRO A 198 -22.91 7.74 3.47
CA PRO A 198 -23.25 6.56 4.28
C PRO A 198 -22.01 5.76 4.77
N LEU A 199 -20.95 5.61 3.97
CA LEU A 199 -19.71 4.98 4.41
C LEU A 199 -18.97 5.84 5.47
N LEU A 200 -19.02 7.16 5.33
CA LEU A 200 -18.45 8.09 6.29
C LEU A 200 -19.21 8.04 7.63
N GLU A 201 -20.53 7.97 7.59
CA GLU A 201 -21.36 7.77 8.79
C GLU A 201 -20.99 6.48 9.52
N ARG A 202 -20.76 5.38 8.78
CA ARG A 202 -20.27 4.13 9.38
C ARG A 202 -18.88 4.27 10.01
N LEU A 203 -17.98 5.04 9.39
CA LEU A 203 -16.68 5.37 10.01
C LEU A 203 -16.87 6.08 11.35
N HIS A 204 -17.75 7.08 11.40
CA HIS A 204 -18.08 7.82 12.64
C HIS A 204 -18.65 6.89 13.71
N GLU A 205 -19.59 6.03 13.35
CA GLU A 205 -20.18 5.07 14.31
C GLU A 205 -19.13 4.12 14.90
N ILE A 206 -18.23 3.57 14.08
CA ILE A 206 -17.16 2.68 14.54
C ILE A 206 -16.23 3.39 15.53
N VAL A 207 -15.95 4.68 15.32
CA VAL A 207 -15.06 5.46 16.17
C VAL A 207 -15.73 5.90 17.47
N LEU A 208 -17.00 6.32 17.38
CA LEU A 208 -17.73 6.88 18.51
C LEU A 208 -18.47 5.81 19.33
N LYS A 209 -18.84 4.67 18.72
CA LYS A 209 -19.56 3.56 19.35
C LYS A 209 -18.78 2.25 19.19
N PRO A 210 -17.94 1.86 20.16
CA PRO A 210 -17.04 0.70 20.01
C PRO A 210 -17.75 -0.67 19.91
N ALA A 211 -19.09 -0.72 19.95
CA ALA A 211 -19.86 -1.96 19.87
C ALA A 211 -20.05 -2.51 18.44
N THR A 212 -19.58 -1.83 17.41
CA THR A 212 -19.72 -2.26 16.01
C THR A 212 -18.71 -3.36 15.65
N ARG A 213 -19.20 -4.40 14.97
CA ARG A 213 -18.35 -5.52 14.49
C ARG A 213 -17.69 -5.26 13.14
N LEU A 214 -18.02 -4.16 12.49
CA LEU A 214 -17.46 -3.79 11.20
C LEU A 214 -16.02 -3.28 11.36
N SER A 215 -15.14 -3.71 10.47
CA SER A 215 -13.72 -3.33 10.50
C SER A 215 -13.51 -1.87 10.10
N LEU A 216 -12.95 -1.07 10.98
CA LEU A 216 -12.52 0.32 10.69
C LEU A 216 -11.61 0.39 9.45
N ARG A 217 -10.66 -0.56 9.35
CA ARG A 217 -9.74 -0.63 8.21
C ARG A 217 -10.48 -0.82 6.89
N SER A 218 -11.50 -1.68 6.86
CA SER A 218 -12.26 -1.93 5.64
C SER A 218 -13.02 -0.70 5.17
N VAL A 219 -13.67 0.03 6.10
CA VAL A 219 -14.40 1.27 5.78
C VAL A 219 -13.45 2.38 5.34
N LYS A 220 -12.32 2.56 6.06
CA LYS A 220 -11.28 3.52 5.67
C LYS A 220 -10.76 3.23 4.24
N THR A 221 -10.41 1.98 3.94
CA THR A 221 -9.93 1.58 2.61
C THR A 221 -10.99 1.83 1.53
N ALA A 222 -12.26 1.60 1.84
CA ALA A 222 -13.37 1.89 0.94
C ALA A 222 -13.46 3.39 0.62
N LEU A 223 -13.42 4.27 1.63
CA LEU A 223 -13.44 5.72 1.44
C LEU A 223 -12.25 6.22 0.60
N ILE A 224 -11.05 5.69 0.84
CA ILE A 224 -9.86 6.04 0.06
C ILE A 224 -10.00 5.63 -1.41
N SER A 225 -10.82 4.62 -1.74
CA SER A 225 -11.01 4.20 -3.14
C SER A 225 -11.77 5.22 -3.99
N PHE A 226 -12.55 6.11 -3.39
CA PHE A 226 -13.29 7.13 -4.11
C PHE A 226 -12.37 8.20 -4.73
N PRO A 227 -12.85 8.88 -5.79
CA PRO A 227 -12.12 10.01 -6.37
C PRO A 227 -11.95 11.17 -5.38
N LEU A 228 -10.88 11.93 -5.52
CA LEU A 228 -10.57 13.08 -4.64
C LEU A 228 -11.67 14.16 -4.61
N LYS A 229 -12.51 14.23 -5.66
CA LYS A 229 -13.68 15.12 -5.69
C LYS A 229 -14.67 14.93 -4.55
N GLN A 230 -14.61 13.78 -3.82
CA GLN A 230 -15.41 13.51 -2.61
C GLN A 230 -14.75 13.99 -1.31
N ALA A 231 -13.51 14.50 -1.38
CA ALA A 231 -12.79 14.99 -0.20
C ALA A 231 -13.54 16.10 0.59
N PRO A 232 -14.32 17.00 -0.05
CA PRO A 232 -15.13 18.00 0.67
C PRO A 232 -16.10 17.42 1.70
N ASP A 233 -16.64 16.22 1.44
CA ASP A 233 -17.56 15.56 2.36
C ASP A 233 -16.90 15.19 3.70
N LEU A 234 -15.56 15.15 3.75
CA LEU A 234 -14.78 14.91 4.97
C LEU A 234 -14.59 16.17 5.84
N LEU A 235 -14.94 17.36 5.36
CA LEU A 235 -14.71 18.63 6.09
C LEU A 235 -15.31 18.61 7.52
N PRO A 236 -16.54 18.12 7.76
CA PRO A 236 -17.07 18.01 9.13
C PRO A 236 -16.26 17.08 10.03
N SER A 237 -15.61 16.06 9.46
CA SER A 237 -14.75 15.14 10.20
C SER A 237 -13.39 15.74 10.53
N LEU A 238 -12.85 16.60 9.65
CA LEU A 238 -11.58 17.32 9.85
C LEU A 238 -11.65 18.31 11.00
N THR A 239 -12.82 18.92 11.23
CA THR A 239 -13.06 19.92 12.28
C THR A 239 -13.74 19.34 13.51
N HIS A 240 -13.96 18.01 13.56
CA HIS A 240 -14.69 17.35 14.64
C HIS A 240 -13.93 17.41 15.97
N ALA A 241 -14.63 17.58 17.10
CA ALA A 241 -14.03 17.62 18.44
C ALA A 241 -13.24 16.35 18.79
N HIS A 242 -13.67 15.19 18.28
CA HIS A 242 -13.02 13.91 18.55
C HIS A 242 -11.74 13.73 17.72
N ARG A 243 -10.56 13.78 18.38
CA ARG A 243 -9.22 13.70 17.74
C ARG A 243 -9.03 12.55 16.75
N ARG A 244 -9.63 11.38 17.04
CA ARG A 244 -9.48 10.21 16.16
C ARG A 244 -10.23 10.35 14.84
N LEU A 245 -11.33 11.11 14.81
CA LEU A 245 -12.03 11.43 13.56
C LEU A 245 -11.22 12.42 12.72
N ARG A 246 -10.66 13.48 13.34
CA ARG A 246 -9.75 14.39 12.63
C ARG A 246 -8.58 13.65 12.02
N PHE A 247 -7.94 12.77 12.79
CA PHE A 247 -6.85 11.93 12.32
C PHE A 247 -7.24 11.06 11.13
N LEU A 248 -8.37 10.33 11.22
CA LEU A 248 -8.82 9.43 10.13
C LEU A 248 -9.19 10.21 8.87
N ALA A 249 -9.91 11.33 9.01
CA ALA A 249 -10.27 12.16 7.87
C ALA A 249 -9.04 12.75 7.17
N THR A 250 -8.07 13.27 7.95
CA THR A 250 -6.80 13.77 7.42
C THR A 250 -6.00 12.68 6.72
N ASP A 251 -5.98 11.47 7.28
CA ASP A 251 -5.25 10.33 6.71
C ASP A 251 -5.94 9.77 5.46
N ILE A 252 -7.27 9.77 5.40
CA ILE A 252 -8.03 9.40 4.20
C ILE A 252 -7.70 10.37 3.05
N ILE A 253 -7.76 11.69 3.30
CA ILE A 253 -7.44 12.68 2.27
C ILE A 253 -5.98 12.55 1.83
N ARG A 254 -5.05 12.37 2.76
CA ARG A 254 -3.64 12.12 2.43
C ARG A 254 -3.48 10.94 1.48
N GLU A 255 -4.09 9.79 1.79
CA GLU A 255 -4.01 8.59 0.95
C GLU A 255 -4.72 8.76 -0.41
N MET A 256 -5.83 9.51 -0.47
CA MET A 256 -6.50 9.85 -1.72
C MET A 256 -5.60 10.71 -2.62
N VAL A 257 -4.95 11.74 -2.04
CA VAL A 257 -4.01 12.64 -2.72
C VAL A 257 -2.78 11.86 -3.22
N GLU A 258 -2.16 11.05 -2.35
CA GLU A 258 -0.99 10.25 -2.71
C GLU A 258 -1.31 9.23 -3.82
N ARG A 259 -2.50 8.60 -3.79
CA ARG A 259 -2.93 7.69 -4.84
C ARG A 259 -3.09 8.40 -6.18
N GLN A 260 -3.68 9.58 -6.20
CA GLN A 260 -3.84 10.35 -7.43
C GLN A 260 -2.49 10.84 -7.95
N SER A 261 -1.62 11.32 -7.07
CA SER A 261 -0.28 11.77 -7.43
C SER A 261 0.62 10.65 -8.00
N ALA A 262 0.33 9.39 -7.69
CA ALA A 262 1.05 8.25 -8.26
C ALA A 262 0.65 7.94 -9.70
N THR A 263 -0.49 8.47 -10.17
CA THR A 263 -1.00 8.27 -11.54
C THR A 263 -0.81 9.48 -12.44
N GLU A 264 -0.50 10.65 -11.88
CA GLU A 264 -0.37 11.90 -12.60
C GLU A 264 1.03 12.50 -12.31
N GLU A 265 1.86 12.63 -13.34
CA GLU A 265 3.12 13.38 -13.25
C GLU A 265 2.82 14.86 -12.93
N ASP A 266 3.60 15.47 -12.04
CA ASP A 266 3.44 16.85 -11.58
C ASP A 266 2.05 17.17 -10.96
N PHE A 267 1.44 16.18 -10.29
CA PHE A 267 0.16 16.37 -9.62
C PHE A 267 0.20 17.48 -8.57
N VAL A 268 -0.73 18.44 -8.70
CA VAL A 268 -0.88 19.58 -7.79
C VAL A 268 -2.34 19.74 -7.38
N LEU A 269 -2.55 20.05 -6.11
CA LEU A 269 -3.87 20.41 -5.58
C LEU A 269 -4.16 21.88 -5.87
N GLU A 270 -5.07 22.11 -6.80
CA GLU A 270 -5.57 23.42 -7.18
C GLU A 270 -7.05 23.57 -6.79
N ALA A 271 -7.56 24.79 -6.79
CA ALA A 271 -8.95 25.07 -6.43
C ALA A 271 -9.99 24.28 -7.25
N LYS A 272 -9.64 23.85 -8.47
CA LYS A 272 -10.53 23.01 -9.32
C LYS A 272 -10.73 21.59 -8.80
N ASN A 273 -9.73 21.03 -8.06
CA ASN A 273 -9.75 19.66 -7.54
C ASN A 273 -9.68 19.59 -6.00
N PHE A 274 -9.39 20.71 -5.33
CA PHE A 274 -9.32 20.83 -3.89
C PHE A 274 -9.85 22.18 -3.45
N PRO A 275 -11.11 22.28 -2.97
CA PRO A 275 -11.76 23.53 -2.61
C PRO A 275 -11.01 24.34 -1.55
N ALA A 276 -11.23 25.66 -1.57
CA ALA A 276 -10.55 26.59 -0.68
C ALA A 276 -10.79 26.28 0.80
N GLU A 277 -11.99 25.84 1.16
CA GLU A 277 -12.36 25.47 2.52
C GLU A 277 -11.51 24.30 3.05
N LEU A 278 -11.18 23.32 2.20
CA LEU A 278 -10.26 22.24 2.56
C LEU A 278 -8.84 22.76 2.69
N ALA A 279 -8.38 23.57 1.75
CA ALA A 279 -7.05 24.19 1.82
C ALA A 279 -6.88 24.99 3.11
N ASP A 280 -7.89 25.81 3.47
CA ASP A 280 -7.91 26.59 4.72
C ASP A 280 -7.91 25.70 5.97
N ALA A 281 -8.66 24.59 5.97
CA ALA A 281 -8.64 23.64 7.07
C ALA A 281 -7.25 23.00 7.24
N PHE A 282 -6.58 22.62 6.17
CA PHE A 282 -5.25 22.02 6.22
C PHE A 282 -4.18 23.01 6.65
N VAL A 283 -4.12 24.18 6.00
CA VAL A 283 -3.08 25.19 6.24
C VAL A 283 -3.31 25.94 7.55
N GLY A 284 -4.57 26.25 7.89
CA GLY A 284 -4.91 27.09 9.04
C GLY A 284 -5.17 26.34 10.35
N GLN A 285 -5.56 25.07 10.30
CA GLN A 285 -6.00 24.33 11.49
C GLN A 285 -5.25 23.01 11.69
N LEU A 286 -5.26 22.09 10.72
CA LEU A 286 -4.76 20.73 10.90
C LEU A 286 -3.25 20.66 11.04
N CYS A 287 -2.50 21.57 10.42
CA CYS A 287 -1.06 21.70 10.62
C CYS A 287 -0.69 22.17 12.03
N PHE A 288 -1.65 22.71 12.79
CA PHE A 288 -1.50 23.20 14.18
C PHE A 288 -2.37 22.38 15.15
N ASP A 289 -2.89 21.23 14.74
CA ASP A 289 -3.72 20.37 15.59
C ASP A 289 -2.96 19.97 16.86
N GLU A 290 -3.68 19.82 17.96
CA GLU A 290 -3.12 19.32 19.22
C GLU A 290 -2.51 17.92 19.08
N ASN A 291 -3.07 17.10 18.17
CA ASN A 291 -2.57 15.76 17.88
C ASN A 291 -1.44 15.83 16.84
N PRO A 292 -0.21 15.43 17.20
CA PRO A 292 0.93 15.45 16.29
C PRO A 292 0.77 14.53 15.08
N ASP A 293 0.00 13.44 15.21
CA ASP A 293 -0.28 12.57 14.08
C ASP A 293 -1.12 13.27 13.00
N VAL A 294 -2.01 14.18 13.39
CA VAL A 294 -2.78 15.01 12.45
C VAL A 294 -1.85 16.01 11.78
N ARG A 295 -1.00 16.71 12.54
CA ARG A 295 -0.03 17.68 11.99
C ARG A 295 0.89 17.04 10.95
N ALA A 296 1.43 15.85 11.24
CA ALA A 296 2.31 15.12 10.33
C ALA A 296 1.63 14.78 8.99
N ARG A 297 0.37 14.34 9.05
CA ARG A 297 -0.40 14.00 7.83
C ARG A 297 -0.83 15.25 7.07
N ALA A 298 -1.19 16.30 7.79
CA ALA A 298 -1.52 17.57 7.17
C ALA A 298 -0.31 18.16 6.43
N ALA A 299 0.89 18.10 7.01
CA ALA A 299 2.14 18.48 6.34
C ALA A 299 2.32 17.75 4.99
N SER A 300 2.01 16.45 4.94
CA SER A 300 2.07 15.69 3.69
C SER A 300 1.07 16.19 2.64
N VAL A 301 -0.16 16.54 3.04
CA VAL A 301 -1.19 17.03 2.11
C VAL A 301 -0.83 18.42 1.56
N ILE A 302 -0.41 19.35 2.45
CA ILE A 302 -0.07 20.71 2.01
C ILE A 302 1.17 20.77 1.10
N SER A 303 1.98 19.72 1.06
CA SER A 303 3.08 19.62 0.09
C SER A 303 2.62 19.64 -1.37
N TYR A 304 1.39 19.25 -1.63
CA TYR A 304 0.78 19.24 -2.97
C TYR A 304 -0.02 20.53 -3.28
N LEU A 305 -0.32 21.37 -2.27
CA LEU A 305 -1.10 22.58 -2.48
C LEU A 305 -0.29 23.67 -3.18
N SER A 306 -0.91 24.35 -4.18
CA SER A 306 -0.35 25.56 -4.79
C SER A 306 -0.44 26.79 -3.89
N ASP A 307 -0.96 26.66 -2.67
CA ASP A 307 -1.16 27.75 -1.73
C ASP A 307 0.19 28.30 -1.22
N PRO A 308 0.45 29.60 -1.37
CA PRO A 308 1.69 30.22 -0.90
C PRO A 308 1.88 30.12 0.63
N ARG A 309 0.80 29.99 1.39
CA ARG A 309 0.84 29.81 2.85
C ARG A 309 1.44 28.45 3.26
N SER A 310 1.46 27.46 2.37
CA SER A 310 1.98 26.11 2.67
C SER A 310 3.46 26.15 3.08
N THR A 311 4.29 26.95 2.40
CA THR A 311 5.72 27.02 2.70
C THR A 311 6.02 27.58 4.09
N PRO A 312 5.50 28.75 4.51
CA PRO A 312 5.67 29.23 5.89
C PRO A 312 5.21 28.22 6.95
N VAL A 313 4.07 27.57 6.72
CA VAL A 313 3.56 26.54 7.65
C VAL A 313 4.51 25.35 7.74
N LEU A 314 5.05 24.85 6.62
CA LEU A 314 6.02 23.75 6.63
C LEU A 314 7.30 24.14 7.37
N LEU A 315 7.77 25.40 7.24
CA LEU A 315 8.91 25.91 8.00
C LEU A 315 8.63 25.91 9.51
N THR A 316 7.43 26.31 9.94
CA THR A 316 7.04 26.21 11.35
C THR A 316 7.06 24.75 11.83
N LEU A 317 6.59 23.80 11.01
CA LEU A 317 6.59 22.38 11.35
C LEU A 317 7.98 21.73 11.38
N LEU A 318 9.02 22.37 10.81
CA LEU A 318 10.41 21.93 11.00
C LEU A 318 10.86 22.06 12.47
N GLU A 319 10.23 22.92 13.25
CA GLU A 319 10.52 23.15 14.67
C GLU A 319 9.56 22.40 15.61
N ASP A 320 8.71 21.51 15.08
CA ASP A 320 7.74 20.77 15.91
C ASP A 320 8.44 19.92 16.97
N GLY A 321 7.84 19.85 18.16
CA GLY A 321 8.36 19.04 19.26
C GLY A 321 8.47 17.54 18.95
N GLN A 322 7.67 17.04 18.00
CA GLN A 322 7.66 15.63 17.61
C GLN A 322 8.51 15.39 16.37
N TRP A 323 9.49 14.53 16.46
CA TRP A 323 10.44 14.24 15.40
C TRP A 323 9.79 13.79 14.08
N PHE A 324 8.69 13.03 14.14
CA PHE A 324 8.01 12.55 12.94
C PHE A 324 7.23 13.66 12.24
N VAL A 325 6.77 14.71 12.95
CA VAL A 325 6.19 15.91 12.32
C VAL A 325 7.28 16.67 11.56
N ARG A 326 8.45 16.89 12.19
CA ARG A 326 9.61 17.49 11.52
C ARG A 326 10.03 16.70 10.28
N LEU A 327 10.06 15.35 10.37
CA LEU A 327 10.34 14.47 9.25
C LEU A 327 9.38 14.69 8.08
N HIS A 328 8.07 14.75 8.36
CA HIS A 328 7.06 15.01 7.32
C HIS A 328 7.20 16.40 6.72
N ALA A 329 7.54 17.41 7.51
CA ALA A 329 7.80 18.77 7.03
C ALA A 329 9.00 18.83 6.07
N VAL A 330 10.13 18.18 6.43
CA VAL A 330 11.31 18.06 5.55
C VAL A 330 10.93 17.40 4.23
N ARG A 331 10.23 16.27 4.26
CA ARG A 331 9.79 15.54 3.06
C ARG A 331 8.80 16.35 2.20
N ALA A 332 7.95 17.14 2.84
CA ALA A 332 7.02 18.03 2.16
C ALA A 332 7.75 19.14 1.40
N LEU A 333 8.77 19.73 2.00
CA LEU A 333 9.63 20.74 1.36
C LEU A 333 10.43 20.14 0.18
N ALA A 334 10.94 18.91 0.34
CA ALA A 334 11.59 18.18 -0.74
C ALA A 334 10.69 18.05 -1.98
N LYS A 335 9.42 17.68 -1.75
CA LYS A 335 8.44 17.49 -2.84
C LYS A 335 8.15 18.78 -3.59
N ARG A 336 8.10 19.89 -2.88
CA ARG A 336 7.88 21.21 -3.49
C ARG A 336 9.09 21.73 -4.26
N LYS A 337 10.27 21.10 -4.15
CA LYS A 337 11.54 21.50 -4.77
C LYS A 337 11.85 23.00 -4.54
N PHE A 338 11.54 23.52 -3.35
CA PHE A 338 11.63 24.95 -3.07
C PHE A 338 13.01 25.32 -2.53
N LEU A 339 13.93 25.58 -3.44
CA LEU A 339 15.35 25.88 -3.19
C LEU A 339 15.62 27.01 -2.16
N PRO A 340 14.84 28.12 -2.11
CA PRO A 340 15.09 29.18 -1.12
C PRO A 340 15.07 28.73 0.33
N GLN A 341 14.51 27.55 0.61
CA GLN A 341 14.39 26.96 1.97
C GLN A 341 15.54 25.99 2.31
N ALA A 342 16.51 25.82 1.44
CA ALA A 342 17.66 24.95 1.69
C ALA A 342 18.39 25.27 3.02
N PRO A 343 18.63 26.53 3.43
CA PRO A 343 19.25 26.83 4.73
C PRO A 343 18.47 26.32 5.92
N GLN A 344 17.13 26.41 5.92
CA GLN A 344 16.29 25.93 7.02
C GLN A 344 16.26 24.39 7.07
N VAL A 345 16.29 23.73 5.91
CA VAL A 345 16.43 22.28 5.84
C VAL A 345 17.81 21.84 6.34
N ALA A 346 18.87 22.58 6.02
CA ALA A 346 20.23 22.29 6.46
C ALA A 346 20.36 22.28 8.00
N GLN A 347 19.64 23.16 8.72
CA GLN A 347 19.60 23.14 10.18
C GLN A 347 19.08 21.81 10.76
N ARG A 348 18.31 21.02 10.00
CA ARG A 348 17.83 19.70 10.43
C ARG A 348 18.88 18.59 10.28
N LEU A 349 20.05 18.87 9.73
CA LEU A 349 21.19 17.94 9.71
C LEU A 349 21.73 17.63 11.12
N THR A 350 21.47 18.48 12.08
CA THR A 350 21.81 18.31 13.50
C THR A 350 20.61 17.91 14.37
N ASP A 351 19.50 17.48 13.75
CA ASP A 351 18.30 17.06 14.49
C ASP A 351 18.62 15.89 15.44
N PRO A 352 18.07 15.87 16.66
CA PRO A 352 18.26 14.78 17.61
C PRO A 352 17.87 13.41 17.03
N HIS A 353 16.89 13.37 16.11
CA HIS A 353 16.40 12.12 15.53
C HIS A 353 17.04 11.84 14.18
N TRP A 354 17.69 10.68 14.03
CA TRP A 354 18.45 10.30 12.84
C TRP A 354 17.65 10.29 11.53
N MET A 355 16.34 9.90 11.58
CA MET A 355 15.49 9.92 10.37
C MET A 355 15.25 11.33 9.83
N VAL A 356 15.24 12.33 10.70
CA VAL A 356 15.10 13.74 10.30
C VAL A 356 16.38 14.19 9.62
N ARG A 357 17.55 13.87 10.19
CA ARG A 357 18.86 14.17 9.60
C ARG A 357 19.02 13.54 8.21
N GLU A 358 18.73 12.25 8.10
CA GLU A 358 18.75 11.53 6.81
C GLU A 358 17.82 12.19 5.77
N ALA A 359 16.59 12.53 6.17
CA ALA A 359 15.65 13.19 5.29
C ALA A 359 16.13 14.58 4.87
N ALA A 360 16.74 15.33 5.76
CA ALA A 360 17.31 16.65 5.47
C ALA A 360 18.45 16.54 4.44
N ALA A 361 19.41 15.64 4.64
CA ALA A 361 20.52 15.42 3.71
C ALA A 361 19.99 15.01 2.32
N ARG A 362 19.08 14.06 2.25
CA ARG A 362 18.45 13.65 0.97
C ARG A 362 17.68 14.78 0.30
N THR A 363 16.96 15.61 1.09
CA THR A 363 16.22 16.75 0.56
C THR A 363 17.15 17.79 -0.06
N LEU A 364 18.27 18.09 0.59
CA LEU A 364 19.26 18.99 0.07
C LEU A 364 19.87 18.45 -1.24
N MET A 365 20.16 17.15 -1.32
CA MET A 365 20.62 16.54 -2.57
C MET A 365 19.58 16.64 -3.70
N LEU A 366 18.26 16.54 -3.40
CA LEU A 366 17.20 16.73 -4.39
C LEU A 366 17.09 18.17 -4.91
N PHE A 367 17.59 19.14 -4.16
CA PHE A 367 17.68 20.55 -4.61
C PHE A 367 18.85 20.79 -5.58
N GLY A 368 19.56 19.73 -5.99
CA GLY A 368 20.66 19.79 -6.92
C GLY A 368 21.91 20.48 -6.34
N ARG A 369 22.68 21.12 -7.21
CA ARG A 369 23.97 21.72 -6.84
C ARG A 369 23.88 22.68 -5.65
N ALA A 370 22.93 23.62 -5.67
CA ALA A 370 22.78 24.60 -4.59
C ALA A 370 22.42 23.96 -3.23
N GLY A 371 21.65 22.89 -3.23
CA GLY A 371 21.37 22.14 -2.00
C GLY A 371 22.58 21.35 -1.52
N SER A 372 23.36 20.77 -2.43
CA SER A 372 24.62 20.08 -2.10
C SER A 372 25.65 21.04 -1.51
N GLU A 373 25.75 22.25 -2.05
CA GLU A 373 26.60 23.34 -1.52
C GLU A 373 26.14 23.74 -0.10
N GLN A 374 24.83 23.85 0.16
CA GLN A 374 24.31 24.14 1.49
C GLN A 374 24.60 23.01 2.50
N LEU A 375 24.52 21.76 2.08
CA LEU A 375 24.88 20.61 2.92
C LEU A 375 26.36 20.64 3.29
N ALA A 376 27.24 20.88 2.30
CA ALA A 376 28.67 20.97 2.48
C ALA A 376 29.07 22.18 3.36
N GLN A 377 28.47 23.35 3.13
CA GLN A 377 28.73 24.54 3.92
C GLN A 377 28.32 24.31 5.39
N HIS A 378 27.14 23.74 5.62
CA HIS A 378 26.69 23.43 6.99
C HIS A 378 27.60 22.43 7.69
N PHE A 379 28.19 21.47 6.98
CA PHE A 379 29.20 20.55 7.48
C PHE A 379 30.46 21.29 7.96
N LEU A 380 30.95 22.25 7.18
CA LEU A 380 32.13 23.05 7.53
C LEU A 380 31.88 24.01 8.70
N ASP A 381 30.70 24.67 8.71
CA ASP A 381 30.35 25.67 9.71
C ASP A 381 29.99 25.07 11.09
N THR A 382 29.67 23.78 11.15
CA THR A 382 29.30 23.12 12.41
C THR A 382 30.50 23.00 13.34
N GLU A 383 30.52 23.69 14.49
CA GLU A 383 31.64 23.68 15.44
C GLU A 383 31.68 22.39 16.28
N ASP A 384 30.53 21.85 16.66
CA ASP A 384 30.46 20.63 17.47
C ASP A 384 30.92 19.39 16.68
N ARG A 385 31.99 18.77 17.19
CA ARG A 385 32.61 17.60 16.56
C ARG A 385 31.62 16.45 16.34
N TYR A 386 30.78 16.16 17.33
CA TYR A 386 29.82 15.06 17.25
C TYR A 386 28.75 15.31 16.17
N SER A 387 28.20 16.52 16.13
CA SER A 387 27.27 16.93 15.10
C SER A 387 27.90 16.88 13.70
N ARG A 388 29.14 17.34 13.57
CA ARG A 388 29.91 17.28 12.32
C ARG A 388 30.12 15.83 11.84
N GLU A 389 30.47 14.91 12.76
CA GLU A 389 30.58 13.47 12.44
C GLU A 389 29.25 12.90 11.92
N GLN A 390 28.14 13.27 12.53
CA GLN A 390 26.81 12.84 12.04
C GLN A 390 26.47 13.39 10.67
N ILE A 391 26.80 14.66 10.39
CA ILE A 391 26.59 15.25 9.07
C ILE A 391 27.46 14.53 8.03
N ALA A 392 28.72 14.22 8.33
CA ALA A 392 29.60 13.45 7.45
C ALA A 392 29.00 12.07 7.10
N ASP A 393 28.44 11.37 8.09
CA ASP A 393 27.76 10.10 7.88
C ASP A 393 26.53 10.23 6.96
N GLU A 394 25.75 11.31 7.11
CA GLU A 394 24.61 11.58 6.23
C GLU A 394 25.05 12.00 4.80
N MET A 395 26.14 12.77 4.68
CA MET A 395 26.74 13.09 3.39
C MET A 395 27.16 11.83 2.63
N GLN A 396 27.78 10.88 3.34
CA GLN A 396 28.15 9.59 2.73
C GLN A 396 26.90 8.80 2.29
N ARG A 397 25.87 8.68 3.16
CA ARG A 397 24.64 7.97 2.84
C ARG A 397 23.85 8.60 1.70
N ALA A 398 23.88 9.94 1.61
CA ALA A 398 23.21 10.68 0.55
C ALA A 398 23.98 10.67 -0.78
N GLY A 399 25.23 10.15 -0.81
CA GLY A 399 26.06 10.09 -2.02
C GLY A 399 26.72 11.43 -2.39
N LEU A 400 26.85 12.36 -1.44
CA LEU A 400 27.49 13.65 -1.69
C LEU A 400 29.01 13.51 -1.85
N ILE A 401 29.66 12.68 -1.04
CA ILE A 401 31.13 12.52 -1.03
C ILE A 401 31.67 12.07 -2.40
N PRO A 402 31.08 11.07 -3.10
CA PRO A 402 31.48 10.74 -4.46
C PRO A 402 31.38 11.91 -5.45
N ASN A 403 30.29 12.70 -5.35
CA ASN A 403 30.10 13.86 -6.23
C ASN A 403 31.15 14.95 -5.97
N MET A 404 31.49 15.20 -4.71
CA MET A 404 32.52 16.16 -4.33
C MET A 404 33.92 15.73 -4.77
N LEU A 405 34.24 14.44 -4.65
CA LEU A 405 35.52 13.90 -5.13
C LEU A 405 35.68 14.03 -6.64
N SER A 406 34.62 13.84 -7.43
CA SER A 406 34.67 14.03 -8.88
C SER A 406 34.91 15.51 -9.24
N GLN A 407 34.31 16.44 -8.48
CA GLN A 407 34.55 17.89 -8.70
C GLN A 407 35.96 18.31 -8.22
N TYR A 408 36.42 17.79 -7.10
CA TYR A 408 37.79 17.95 -6.61
C TYR A 408 38.83 17.52 -7.66
N ALA A 409 38.60 16.44 -8.41
CA ALA A 409 39.48 15.97 -9.48
C ALA A 409 39.73 17.04 -10.58
N SER A 410 38.79 17.97 -10.77
CA SER A 410 38.90 19.02 -11.78
C SER A 410 39.98 20.10 -11.51
N GLY A 411 40.63 20.06 -10.36
CA GLY A 411 41.80 20.89 -10.03
C GLY A 411 41.48 22.32 -9.56
N LYS A 412 40.24 22.66 -9.28
CA LYS A 412 39.85 23.96 -8.71
C LYS A 412 39.81 23.86 -7.19
N ASP A 413 40.53 24.77 -6.52
CA ASP A 413 40.38 24.92 -5.07
C ASP A 413 39.02 25.58 -4.79
N GLY A 414 38.23 24.95 -3.92
CA GLY A 414 36.88 25.38 -3.61
C GLY A 414 36.30 24.62 -2.44
N LEU A 415 34.98 24.74 -2.27
CA LEU A 415 34.23 24.08 -1.20
C LEU A 415 34.52 22.57 -1.09
N GLU A 416 34.72 21.90 -2.23
CA GLU A 416 34.99 20.49 -2.33
C GLU A 416 36.34 20.12 -1.66
N THR A 417 37.39 20.94 -1.87
CA THR A 417 38.70 20.76 -1.27
C THR A 417 38.62 20.90 0.26
N GLU A 418 37.94 21.96 0.74
CA GLU A 418 37.75 22.19 2.18
C GLU A 418 36.98 21.04 2.86
N VAL A 419 35.96 20.48 2.19
CA VAL A 419 35.20 19.33 2.70
C VAL A 419 36.08 18.08 2.78
N ILE A 420 36.91 17.80 1.75
CA ILE A 420 37.79 16.65 1.73
C ILE A 420 38.86 16.80 2.82
N ASP A 421 39.47 17.97 2.94
CA ASP A 421 40.42 18.30 4.02
C ASP A 421 39.81 18.02 5.41
N MET A 422 38.61 18.53 5.64
CA MET A 422 37.93 18.34 6.92
C MET A 422 37.64 16.85 7.19
N LEU A 423 37.20 16.07 6.19
CA LEU A 423 36.98 14.63 6.33
C LEU A 423 38.27 13.87 6.67
N VAL A 424 39.39 14.25 6.07
CA VAL A 424 40.71 13.69 6.38
C VAL A 424 41.13 14.04 7.80
N GLN A 425 41.02 15.31 8.21
CA GLN A 425 41.31 15.75 9.59
C GLN A 425 40.46 15.06 10.64
N MET A 426 39.20 14.72 10.33
CA MET A 426 38.31 13.97 11.20
C MET A 426 38.58 12.47 11.24
N GLY A 427 39.48 11.94 10.38
CA GLY A 427 39.76 10.51 10.26
C GLY A 427 38.65 9.73 9.53
N LYS A 428 37.74 10.43 8.79
CA LYS A 428 36.69 9.79 7.97
C LYS A 428 37.20 9.36 6.58
N THR A 429 38.47 9.03 6.50
CA THR A 429 39.19 8.66 5.27
C THR A 429 38.67 7.39 4.61
N SER A 430 38.02 6.49 5.38
CA SER A 430 37.36 5.30 4.82
C SER A 430 36.30 5.63 3.76
N TYR A 431 35.58 6.76 3.90
CA TYR A 431 34.57 7.20 2.94
C TYR A 431 35.22 7.59 1.60
N ILE A 432 36.30 8.32 1.68
CA ILE A 432 37.08 8.77 0.53
C ILE A 432 37.74 7.58 -0.17
N VAL A 433 38.45 6.76 0.59
CA VAL A 433 39.17 5.58 0.10
C VAL A 433 38.23 4.59 -0.59
N SER A 434 37.01 4.39 -0.07
CA SER A 434 36.02 3.51 -0.70
C SER A 434 35.65 3.98 -2.13
N VAL A 435 35.56 5.29 -2.34
CA VAL A 435 35.29 5.88 -3.66
C VAL A 435 36.50 5.75 -4.57
N LEU A 436 37.70 6.06 -4.06
CA LEU A 436 38.96 5.96 -4.82
C LEU A 436 39.26 4.53 -5.30
N GLN A 437 38.93 3.53 -4.51
CA GLN A 437 39.08 2.10 -4.88
C GLN A 437 38.13 1.69 -6.02
N GLY A 438 36.93 2.27 -6.05
CA GLY A 438 35.94 2.00 -7.10
C GLY A 438 36.05 2.90 -8.33
N SER A 439 36.88 3.96 -8.26
CA SER A 439 36.99 4.94 -9.34
C SER A 439 38.06 4.55 -10.34
N SER A 440 37.75 4.70 -11.62
CA SER A 440 38.74 4.62 -12.72
C SER A 440 39.33 5.99 -13.11
N GLU A 441 38.94 7.09 -12.47
CA GLU A 441 39.40 8.44 -12.76
C GLU A 441 40.86 8.63 -12.33
N ARG A 442 41.78 8.74 -13.32
CA ARG A 442 43.21 8.91 -13.11
C ARG A 442 43.53 10.20 -12.35
N ASP A 443 42.92 11.29 -12.75
CA ASP A 443 43.22 12.62 -12.21
C ASP A 443 42.78 12.76 -10.76
N LEU A 444 41.65 12.15 -10.37
CA LEU A 444 41.20 12.07 -8.99
C LEU A 444 42.24 11.35 -8.13
N ARG A 445 42.65 10.13 -8.54
CA ARG A 445 43.60 9.31 -7.75
C ARG A 445 44.97 10.01 -7.66
N LYS A 446 45.41 10.64 -8.74
CA LYS A 446 46.68 11.39 -8.78
C LYS A 446 46.64 12.56 -7.81
N ARG A 447 45.64 13.42 -7.92
CA ARG A 447 45.50 14.61 -7.08
C ARG A 447 45.41 14.25 -5.60
N PHE A 448 44.56 13.28 -5.27
CA PHE A 448 44.43 12.84 -3.89
C PHE A 448 45.73 12.27 -3.30
N LEU A 449 46.52 11.56 -4.11
CA LEU A 449 47.82 11.05 -3.72
C LEU A 449 48.85 12.19 -3.50
N GLU A 450 48.82 13.23 -4.33
CA GLU A 450 49.68 14.42 -4.20
C GLU A 450 49.33 15.23 -2.94
N ASP A 451 48.04 15.45 -2.67
CA ASP A 451 47.58 16.29 -1.58
C ASP A 451 47.61 15.55 -0.19
N PHE A 452 47.20 14.28 -0.14
CA PHE A 452 46.99 13.53 1.11
C PHE A 452 47.85 12.28 1.25
N GLY A 453 48.74 11.98 0.31
CA GLY A 453 49.53 10.75 0.36
C GLY A 453 50.47 10.67 1.53
N ARG A 454 50.82 11.80 2.15
CA ARG A 454 51.75 11.87 3.33
C ARG A 454 51.00 11.78 4.66
N GLU A 455 49.69 11.79 4.64
CA GLU A 455 48.90 11.69 5.87
C GLU A 455 49.09 10.35 6.59
N PRO A 456 49.24 10.36 7.93
CA PRO A 456 49.55 9.15 8.72
C PRO A 456 48.35 8.20 8.90
N ASP A 457 47.30 8.35 8.09
CA ASP A 457 46.05 7.56 8.18
C ASP A 457 46.22 6.16 7.60
N LEU A 458 45.69 5.15 8.34
CA LEU A 458 45.82 3.75 7.98
C LEU A 458 45.10 3.38 6.68
N ASN A 459 43.90 3.96 6.42
CA ASN A 459 43.13 3.67 5.24
C ASN A 459 43.84 4.22 3.99
N ILE A 460 44.36 5.47 4.08
CA ILE A 460 45.13 6.10 3.02
C ILE A 460 46.39 5.28 2.72
N ARG A 461 47.16 4.91 3.74
CA ARG A 461 48.38 4.10 3.56
C ARG A 461 48.06 2.73 2.94
N THR A 462 46.98 2.08 3.34
CA THR A 462 46.58 0.80 2.77
C THR A 462 46.18 0.95 1.32
N TRP A 463 45.45 2.01 0.97
CA TRP A 463 45.10 2.33 -0.39
C TRP A 463 46.32 2.61 -1.28
N ILE A 464 47.31 3.39 -0.78
CA ILE A 464 48.54 3.68 -1.52
C ILE A 464 49.37 2.40 -1.76
N LYS A 465 49.44 1.49 -0.79
CA LYS A 465 50.08 0.19 -0.96
C LYS A 465 49.43 -0.65 -2.06
N ASN A 466 48.09 -0.68 -2.07
CA ASN A 466 47.35 -1.38 -3.13
C ASN A 466 47.57 -0.75 -4.50
N LEU A 467 47.62 0.58 -4.59
CA LEU A 467 47.93 1.32 -5.80
C LEU A 467 49.34 1.00 -6.32
N ALA A 468 50.35 0.99 -5.42
CA ALA A 468 51.72 0.66 -5.76
C ALA A 468 51.92 -0.77 -6.29
N LEU A 469 51.05 -1.71 -5.86
CA LEU A 469 51.15 -3.13 -6.22
C LEU A 469 50.33 -3.48 -7.48
N HIS A 470 49.16 -2.88 -7.67
CA HIS A 470 48.17 -3.35 -8.61
C HIS A 470 47.71 -2.30 -9.64
N GLU A 471 48.26 -1.04 -9.60
CA GLU A 471 47.89 -0.01 -10.56
C GLU A 471 48.50 -0.29 -11.92
N ASP A 472 47.68 -0.20 -12.97
CA ASP A 472 48.13 -0.42 -14.35
C ASP A 472 48.86 0.79 -14.92
N ASP A 473 48.50 2.02 -14.49
CA ASP A 473 49.14 3.26 -14.88
C ASP A 473 50.55 3.37 -14.27
N PRO A 474 51.63 3.39 -15.12
CA PRO A 474 53.01 3.42 -14.62
C PRO A 474 53.35 4.70 -13.85
N ASP A 475 52.76 5.85 -14.20
CA ASP A 475 53.01 7.12 -13.55
C ASP A 475 52.40 7.17 -12.17
N LEU A 476 51.14 6.73 -12.05
CA LEU A 476 50.46 6.62 -10.76
C LEU A 476 51.15 5.60 -9.84
N ARG A 477 51.58 4.48 -10.38
CA ARG A 477 52.33 3.46 -9.61
C ARG A 477 53.66 4.03 -9.12
N ALA A 478 54.41 4.78 -9.97
CA ALA A 478 55.69 5.41 -9.58
C ALA A 478 55.44 6.46 -8.47
N LEU A 479 54.41 7.28 -8.61
CA LEU A 479 54.03 8.28 -7.61
C LEU A 479 53.65 7.61 -6.26
N ALA A 480 52.88 6.52 -6.26
CA ALA A 480 52.52 5.77 -5.06
C ALA A 480 53.76 5.18 -4.35
N LEU A 481 54.72 4.66 -5.15
CA LEU A 481 55.99 4.13 -4.61
C LEU A 481 56.87 5.21 -3.98
N SER A 482 56.94 6.41 -4.64
CA SER A 482 57.70 7.54 -4.05
C SER A 482 57.09 8.04 -2.78
N THR A 483 55.75 8.18 -2.71
CA THR A 483 55.01 8.61 -1.53
C THR A 483 55.22 7.64 -0.33
N LEU A 484 55.20 6.33 -0.60
CA LEU A 484 55.48 5.32 0.47
C LEU A 484 56.93 5.40 0.98
N ARG A 485 57.88 5.69 0.14
CA ARG A 485 59.30 5.87 0.57
C ARG A 485 59.48 7.10 1.43
N GLU A 486 58.87 8.21 1.05
CA GLU A 486 58.90 9.45 1.84
C GLU A 486 58.23 9.29 3.20
N ALA A 487 57.04 8.62 3.24
CA ALA A 487 56.33 8.34 4.48
C ALA A 487 56.99 7.31 5.39
N GLY A 488 57.81 6.38 4.85
CA GLY A 488 58.61 5.40 5.60
C GLY A 488 59.91 5.95 6.19
N GLY A 489 60.46 7.01 5.63
CA GLY A 489 61.71 7.66 6.07
C GLY A 489 61.57 8.56 7.29
N VAL A 490 60.37 8.88 7.74
CA VAL A 490 60.10 9.73 8.92
C VAL A 490 60.05 8.92 10.24
N GLY A 491 60.01 7.58 10.17
CA GLY A 491 59.91 6.68 11.33
C GLY A 491 61.24 6.16 11.89
N GLU A 492 62.37 6.53 11.30
CA GLU A 492 63.73 6.09 11.75
C GLU A 492 64.62 7.28 12.21
N ARG A 493 64.06 8.27 12.88
CA ARG A 493 64.88 9.27 13.60
C ARG A 493 64.34 9.46 15.03
#